data_4354822d5ecbfbc467b7c740efe1ea39
#
_entry.id   4354822d5ecbfbc467b7c740efe1ea39
#
_cell.length_a   1.000
_cell.length_b   1.000
_cell.length_c   1.000
_cell.angle_alpha   90.00
_cell.angle_beta   90.00
_cell.angle_gamma   90.00
#
_symmetry.space_group_name_H-M   'P 1'
#
loop_
_entity.id
_entity.type
_entity.pdbx_description
1 polymer ?
#
loop_
_entity_poly.entity_id
_entity_poly.type
_entity_poly.pdbx_seq_one_letter_code
_entity_poly.pdbx_strand_id
1 'polypeptide(L)'
;MTITNVATRHGYGTFDCGGAQIRAHCRHLATVVTIRGDVDAGNVERVSEYLWRFTLGSNPVVLDLTDVGHFAGAGISLVHRFDEDCRAAGVEWTLVASPAITGLLGDQGEFPIARSPHEALRNLAEAIVSRRQLVLPLIKKTA
;
A
#
# COMPACT_ATOMS: atom_id res chain seq x y z
N MET A 1 -22.19 -12.09 13.30
CA MET A 1 -21.92 -12.25 11.85
C MET A 1 -22.26 -11.02 11.07
N THR A 2 -23.48 -10.56 11.20
CA THR A 2 -23.95 -9.38 10.51
C THR A 2 -23.14 -8.14 10.86
N ILE A 3 -22.74 -8.04 12.12
CA ILE A 3 -21.95 -6.91 12.60
C ILE A 3 -20.63 -6.79 11.87
N THR A 4 -19.97 -7.91 11.60
CA THR A 4 -18.72 -7.93 10.88
C THR A 4 -18.89 -7.37 9.47
N ASN A 5 -19.97 -7.73 8.80
CA ASN A 5 -20.24 -7.25 7.46
C ASN A 5 -20.48 -5.76 7.43
N VAL A 6 -21.18 -5.25 8.44
CA VAL A 6 -21.44 -3.82 8.54
C VAL A 6 -20.14 -3.05 8.72
N ALA A 7 -19.26 -3.53 9.60
CA ALA A 7 -17.96 -2.89 9.81
C ALA A 7 -17.15 -2.88 8.52
N THR A 8 -17.18 -3.96 7.76
CA THR A 8 -16.46 -4.05 6.50
C THR A 8 -16.98 -3.06 5.47
N ARG A 9 -18.29 -2.83 5.44
CA ARG A 9 -18.86 -1.87 4.49
C ARG A 9 -18.40 -0.45 4.75
N HIS A 10 -18.12 -0.11 6.00
CA HIS A 10 -17.72 1.24 6.35
C HIS A 10 -16.25 1.53 6.14
N GLY A 11 -15.59 0.75 5.35
CA GLY A 11 -14.23 1.03 4.98
C GLY A 11 -13.26 0.22 5.76
N TYR A 12 -13.63 -1.01 5.98
CA TYR A 12 -12.61 -1.90 6.42
C TYR A 12 -12.28 -1.79 7.88
N GLY A 13 -12.73 -2.64 8.68
CA GLY A 13 -12.30 -2.75 10.07
C GLY A 13 -10.83 -3.10 10.17
N THR A 14 -10.39 -3.39 11.37
CA THR A 14 -9.04 -3.84 11.64
C THR A 14 -8.97 -5.35 11.48
N PHE A 15 -7.99 -5.83 10.73
CA PHE A 15 -7.74 -7.25 10.53
C PHE A 15 -6.53 -7.66 11.35
N ASP A 16 -6.70 -8.66 12.21
CA ASP A 16 -5.64 -9.14 13.10
C ASP A 16 -4.94 -10.35 12.51
N CYS A 17 -3.62 -10.27 12.38
CA CYS A 17 -2.79 -11.32 11.80
C CYS A 17 -1.74 -11.78 12.80
N GLY A 18 -2.14 -12.15 14.00
CA GLY A 18 -1.20 -12.75 14.96
C GLY A 18 0.05 -11.91 15.22
N GLY A 19 -0.11 -10.76 15.85
CA GLY A 19 0.98 -9.85 16.14
C GLY A 19 1.02 -8.62 15.26
N ALA A 20 0.36 -8.66 14.10
CA ALA A 20 0.21 -7.50 13.23
C ALA A 20 -1.27 -7.17 13.08
N GLN A 21 -1.57 -5.89 13.01
CA GLN A 21 -2.93 -5.42 12.77
C GLN A 21 -2.93 -4.60 11.51
N ILE A 22 -3.87 -4.89 10.61
CA ILE A 22 -3.98 -4.20 9.33
C ILE A 22 -5.28 -3.41 9.31
N ARG A 23 -5.18 -2.15 9.02
CA ARG A 23 -6.32 -1.27 8.93
C ARG A 23 -6.28 -0.54 7.59
N ALA A 24 -7.41 -0.52 6.90
CA ALA A 24 -7.50 0.16 5.61
C ALA A 24 -8.63 1.17 5.64
N HIS A 25 -8.42 2.28 4.97
CA HIS A 25 -9.48 3.27 4.79
C HIS A 25 -9.30 3.96 3.45
N CYS A 26 -10.42 4.34 2.86
CA CYS A 26 -10.41 5.04 1.59
C CYS A 26 -10.15 6.51 1.79
N ARG A 27 -9.24 7.04 1.04
CA ARG A 27 -9.04 8.47 0.87
C ARG A 27 -9.51 8.85 -0.52
N HIS A 28 -9.51 10.14 -0.77
CA HIS A 28 -10.05 10.66 -2.04
C HIS A 28 -9.52 9.95 -3.29
N LEU A 29 -8.23 9.70 -3.36
CA LEU A 29 -7.59 9.15 -4.54
C LEU A 29 -7.00 7.76 -4.33
N ALA A 30 -6.96 7.26 -3.11
CA ALA A 30 -6.24 6.04 -2.81
C ALA A 30 -6.82 5.34 -1.59
N THR A 31 -6.44 4.07 -1.44
CA THR A 31 -6.70 3.33 -0.21
C THR A 31 -5.45 3.36 0.64
N VAL A 32 -5.58 3.81 1.87
CA VAL A 32 -4.46 3.83 2.82
C VAL A 32 -4.54 2.59 3.69
N VAL A 33 -3.53 1.75 3.61
CA VAL A 33 -3.44 0.50 4.36
C VAL A 33 -2.34 0.67 5.40
N THR A 34 -2.71 0.63 6.66
CA THR A 34 -1.77 0.81 7.78
C THR A 34 -1.56 -0.51 8.48
N ILE A 35 -0.30 -0.88 8.67
CA ILE A 35 0.06 -2.07 9.43
C ILE A 35 0.72 -1.62 10.72
N ARG A 36 0.28 -2.19 11.83
CA ARG A 36 0.81 -1.91 13.17
C ARG A 36 1.24 -3.21 13.81
N GLY A 37 2.21 -3.14 14.70
CA GLY A 37 2.70 -4.30 15.42
C GLY A 37 3.91 -4.91 14.74
N ASP A 38 3.97 -6.23 14.69
CA ASP A 38 5.15 -6.93 14.24
C ASP A 38 4.86 -7.79 13.01
N VAL A 39 5.75 -7.73 12.03
CA VAL A 39 5.72 -8.60 10.87
C VAL A 39 6.89 -9.58 11.00
N ASP A 40 6.59 -10.85 11.09
CA ASP A 40 7.59 -11.90 11.29
C ASP A 40 7.26 -13.12 10.43
N ALA A 41 8.10 -14.14 10.53
CA ALA A 41 7.90 -15.35 9.74
C ALA A 41 6.58 -16.06 10.07
N GLY A 42 6.07 -15.86 11.28
CA GLY A 42 4.83 -16.50 11.71
C GLY A 42 3.56 -15.91 11.12
N ASN A 43 3.58 -14.64 10.75
CA ASN A 43 2.38 -13.97 10.24
C ASN A 43 2.52 -13.40 8.84
N VAL A 44 3.71 -13.39 8.26
CA VAL A 44 3.96 -12.72 6.98
C VAL A 44 3.09 -13.26 5.85
N GLU A 45 2.84 -14.55 5.82
CA GLU A 45 1.98 -15.14 4.78
C GLU A 45 0.55 -14.61 4.87
N ARG A 46 0.02 -14.56 6.08
CA ARG A 46 -1.34 -14.06 6.29
C ARG A 46 -1.44 -12.57 5.97
N VAL A 47 -0.42 -11.81 6.34
CA VAL A 47 -0.37 -10.39 6.01
C VAL A 47 -0.32 -10.23 4.49
N SER A 48 0.53 -10.97 3.81
CA SER A 48 0.64 -10.91 2.35
C SER A 48 -0.68 -11.24 1.66
N GLU A 49 -1.35 -12.29 2.11
CA GLU A 49 -2.64 -12.68 1.54
C GLU A 49 -3.70 -11.60 1.73
N TYR A 50 -3.70 -10.98 2.89
CA TYR A 50 -4.65 -9.91 3.15
C TYR A 50 -4.35 -8.68 2.29
N LEU A 51 -3.10 -8.32 2.13
CA LEU A 51 -2.70 -7.17 1.32
C LEU A 51 -3.03 -7.38 -0.16
N TRP A 52 -2.97 -8.61 -0.63
CA TRP A 52 -3.26 -8.92 -2.01
C TRP A 52 -4.65 -8.44 -2.45
N ARG A 53 -5.61 -8.44 -1.56
CA ARG A 53 -6.97 -8.00 -1.87
C ARG A 53 -7.02 -6.55 -2.35
N PHE A 54 -6.08 -5.73 -1.92
CA PHE A 54 -6.05 -4.31 -2.33
C PHE A 54 -5.53 -4.12 -3.75
N THR A 55 -4.97 -5.16 -4.34
CA THR A 55 -4.55 -5.12 -5.74
C THR A 55 -5.70 -5.45 -6.69
N LEU A 56 -6.82 -5.94 -6.16
CA LEU A 56 -7.96 -6.33 -7.00
C LEU A 56 -8.79 -5.13 -7.45
N GLY A 57 -8.64 -3.99 -6.81
CA GLY A 57 -9.31 -2.77 -7.20
C GLY A 57 -8.49 -1.97 -8.18
N SER A 58 -9.00 -0.81 -8.55
CA SER A 58 -8.30 0.11 -9.43
C SER A 58 -7.70 1.30 -8.69
N ASN A 59 -7.94 1.42 -7.40
CA ASN A 59 -7.43 2.53 -6.62
C ASN A 59 -5.95 2.34 -6.29
N PRO A 60 -5.15 3.40 -6.37
CA PRO A 60 -3.79 3.34 -5.85
C PRO A 60 -3.79 3.01 -4.37
N VAL A 61 -2.70 2.44 -3.90
CA VAL A 61 -2.55 2.00 -2.52
C VAL A 61 -1.39 2.73 -1.85
N VAL A 62 -1.62 3.22 -0.65
CA VAL A 62 -0.55 3.71 0.22
C VAL A 62 -0.39 2.68 1.33
N LEU A 63 0.78 2.06 1.38
CA LEU A 63 1.09 1.08 2.42
C LEU A 63 1.91 1.78 3.51
N ASP A 64 1.31 1.97 4.66
CA ASP A 64 1.92 2.68 5.78
C ASP A 64 2.43 1.71 6.83
N LEU A 65 3.74 1.62 6.94
CA LEU A 65 4.43 0.75 7.89
C LEU A 65 5.09 1.54 9.03
N THR A 66 4.70 2.79 9.22
CA THR A 66 5.33 3.66 10.22
C THR A 66 5.27 3.07 11.63
N ASP A 67 4.17 2.39 11.95
CA ASP A 67 3.94 1.86 13.28
C ASP A 67 4.31 0.38 13.43
N VAL A 68 5.06 -0.16 12.48
CA VAL A 68 5.56 -1.52 12.58
C VAL A 68 6.79 -1.52 13.48
N GLY A 69 6.76 -2.35 14.54
CA GLY A 69 7.84 -2.42 15.50
C GLY A 69 8.94 -3.38 15.08
N HIS A 70 8.55 -4.58 14.63
CA HIS A 70 9.50 -5.58 14.16
C HIS A 70 9.23 -5.88 12.69
N PHE A 71 10.25 -5.84 11.88
CA PHE A 71 10.11 -5.94 10.44
C PHE A 71 11.05 -6.97 9.82
N ALA A 72 12.35 -6.75 9.94
CA ALA A 72 13.43 -7.67 9.54
C ALA A 72 13.20 -8.33 8.17
N GLY A 73 13.70 -9.56 8.02
CA GLY A 73 13.65 -10.27 6.74
C GLY A 73 12.23 -10.55 6.24
N ALA A 74 11.32 -10.91 7.14
CA ALA A 74 9.94 -11.18 6.76
C ALA A 74 9.26 -9.93 6.20
N GLY A 75 9.52 -8.77 6.80
CA GLY A 75 8.95 -7.52 6.31
C GLY A 75 9.51 -7.12 4.96
N ILE A 76 10.80 -7.34 4.73
CA ILE A 76 11.41 -7.06 3.43
C ILE A 76 10.73 -7.90 2.35
N SER A 77 10.54 -9.19 2.61
CA SER A 77 9.84 -10.08 1.68
C SER A 77 8.41 -9.63 1.43
N LEU A 78 7.73 -9.17 2.46
CA LEU A 78 6.37 -8.66 2.35
C LEU A 78 6.29 -7.49 1.37
N VAL A 79 7.19 -6.53 1.51
CA VAL A 79 7.19 -5.35 0.66
C VAL A 79 7.46 -5.72 -0.79
N HIS A 80 8.45 -6.56 -1.04
CA HIS A 80 8.76 -6.99 -2.40
C HIS A 80 7.60 -7.78 -3.03
N ARG A 81 6.97 -8.65 -2.26
CA ARG A 81 5.83 -9.40 -2.76
C ARG A 81 4.66 -8.48 -3.09
N PHE A 82 4.39 -7.51 -2.25
CA PHE A 82 3.33 -6.55 -2.51
C PHE A 82 3.62 -5.73 -3.76
N ASP A 83 4.87 -5.33 -3.95
CA ASP A 83 5.28 -4.61 -5.16
C ASP A 83 5.03 -5.45 -6.41
N GLU A 84 5.40 -6.71 -6.38
CA GLU A 84 5.16 -7.61 -7.51
C GLU A 84 3.68 -7.78 -7.79
N ASP A 85 2.87 -7.94 -6.74
CA ASP A 85 1.43 -8.10 -6.89
C ASP A 85 0.80 -6.85 -7.50
N CYS A 86 1.24 -5.66 -7.07
CA CYS A 86 0.74 -4.41 -7.63
C CYS A 86 1.15 -4.25 -9.08
N ARG A 87 2.38 -4.57 -9.43
CA ARG A 87 2.84 -4.50 -10.81
C ARG A 87 2.04 -5.43 -11.71
N ALA A 88 1.81 -6.64 -11.26
CA ALA A 88 1.04 -7.63 -12.02
C ALA A 88 -0.40 -7.17 -12.25
N ALA A 89 -0.97 -6.46 -11.29
CA ALA A 89 -2.35 -5.98 -11.37
C ALA A 89 -2.47 -4.60 -12.01
N GLY A 90 -1.35 -3.91 -12.26
CA GLY A 90 -1.38 -2.55 -12.79
C GLY A 90 -1.84 -1.53 -11.77
N VAL A 91 -1.64 -1.80 -10.49
CA VAL A 91 -2.03 -0.90 -9.40
C VAL A 91 -0.81 -0.10 -8.94
N GLU A 92 -0.96 1.21 -8.88
CA GLU A 92 0.09 2.06 -8.34
C GLU A 92 0.07 2.04 -6.83
N TRP A 93 1.25 2.11 -6.23
CA TRP A 93 1.34 2.12 -4.79
C TRP A 93 2.56 2.89 -4.32
N THR A 94 2.53 3.31 -3.07
CA THR A 94 3.62 4.04 -2.43
C THR A 94 3.82 3.50 -1.04
N LEU A 95 5.07 3.34 -0.64
CA LEU A 95 5.43 2.90 0.70
C LEU A 95 5.65 4.11 1.62
N VAL A 96 5.08 4.05 2.80
CA VAL A 96 5.38 4.98 3.87
C VAL A 96 6.00 4.17 5.01
N ALA A 97 7.20 4.51 5.41
CA ALA A 97 7.92 3.73 6.41
C ALA A 97 8.87 4.62 7.21
N SER A 98 9.22 4.16 8.40
CA SER A 98 10.20 4.86 9.22
C SER A 98 11.60 4.74 8.61
N PRO A 99 12.54 5.62 9.00
CA PRO A 99 13.93 5.51 8.52
C PRO A 99 14.55 4.16 8.82
N ALA A 100 14.19 3.54 9.94
CA ALA A 100 14.70 2.21 10.27
C ALA A 100 14.29 1.17 9.23
N ILE A 101 13.05 1.23 8.78
CA ILE A 101 12.55 0.29 7.77
C ILE A 101 13.14 0.60 6.40
N THR A 102 13.17 1.86 6.01
CA THR A 102 13.76 2.22 4.72
C THR A 102 15.24 1.87 4.66
N GLY A 103 15.93 1.96 5.79
CA GLY A 103 17.32 1.52 5.87
C GLY A 103 17.49 0.02 5.65
N LEU A 104 16.55 -0.77 6.12
CA LEU A 104 16.58 -2.22 5.90
C LEU A 104 16.29 -2.60 4.45
N LEU A 105 15.46 -1.82 3.77
CA LEU A 105 15.15 -2.07 2.36
C LEU A 105 16.32 -1.69 1.45
N GLY A 106 17.14 -0.77 1.91
CA GLY A 106 18.33 -0.35 1.16
C GLY A 106 17.98 0.30 -0.16
N ASP A 107 18.97 0.31 -1.07
CA ASP A 107 18.81 0.89 -2.39
C ASP A 107 18.16 -0.04 -3.40
N GLN A 108 17.73 -1.21 -2.95
CA GLN A 108 17.15 -2.21 -3.84
C GLN A 108 15.68 -1.95 -4.12
N GLY A 109 15.08 -0.97 -3.44
CA GLY A 109 13.68 -0.65 -3.64
C GLY A 109 13.50 0.18 -4.89
N GLU A 110 12.86 -0.41 -5.88
CA GLU A 110 12.50 0.29 -7.11
C GLU A 110 11.08 0.84 -7.04
N PHE A 111 10.55 0.94 -5.84
CA PHE A 111 9.19 1.43 -5.62
C PHE A 111 9.22 2.78 -4.91
N PRO A 112 8.18 3.59 -5.11
CA PRO A 112 8.14 4.92 -4.50
C PRO A 112 8.03 4.84 -2.99
N ILE A 113 8.79 5.69 -2.31
CA ILE A 113 8.77 5.80 -0.85
C ILE A 113 8.44 7.24 -0.49
N ALA A 114 7.54 7.42 0.47
CA ALA A 114 7.18 8.71 1.00
C ALA A 114 7.39 8.74 2.51
N ARG A 115 7.47 9.92 3.08
CA ARG A 115 7.71 10.10 4.51
C ARG A 115 6.43 10.04 5.34
N SER A 116 5.30 10.30 4.71
CA SER A 116 4.02 10.32 5.40
C SER A 116 2.93 9.91 4.42
N PRO A 117 1.77 9.49 4.93
CA PRO A 117 0.63 9.22 4.06
C PRO A 117 0.21 10.43 3.25
N HIS A 118 0.29 11.61 3.83
CA HIS A 118 -0.04 12.84 3.13
C HIS A 118 0.87 13.06 1.92
N GLU A 119 2.17 12.89 2.10
CA GLU A 119 3.13 13.01 1.00
C GLU A 119 2.88 11.94 -0.07
N ALA A 120 2.60 10.72 0.36
CA ALA A 120 2.29 9.63 -0.56
C ALA A 120 1.07 9.94 -1.42
N LEU A 121 0.01 10.44 -0.79
CA LEU A 121 -1.21 10.80 -1.51
C LEU A 121 -0.96 11.92 -2.51
N ARG A 122 -0.15 12.90 -2.13
CA ARG A 122 0.20 14.00 -3.03
C ARG A 122 0.99 13.49 -4.22
N ASN A 123 1.97 12.63 -3.99
CA ASN A 123 2.79 12.07 -5.07
C ASN A 123 1.95 11.26 -6.05
N LEU A 124 1.00 10.48 -5.55
CA LEU A 124 0.10 9.72 -6.41
C LEU A 124 -0.79 10.62 -7.22
N ALA A 125 -1.30 11.68 -6.64
CA ALA A 125 -2.14 12.65 -7.35
C ALA A 125 -1.35 13.32 -8.46
N GLU A 126 -0.12 13.71 -8.20
CA GLU A 126 0.74 14.33 -9.22
C GLU A 126 1.04 13.38 -10.37
N ALA A 127 1.29 12.10 -10.06
CA ALA A 127 1.53 11.11 -11.08
C ALA A 127 0.32 10.92 -11.99
N ILE A 128 -0.88 10.91 -11.42
CA ILE A 128 -2.11 10.78 -12.18
C ILE A 128 -2.31 12.00 -13.09
N VAL A 129 -2.11 13.19 -12.57
CA VAL A 129 -2.24 14.43 -13.36
C VAL A 129 -1.23 14.45 -14.49
N SER A 130 0.01 14.08 -14.22
CA SER A 130 1.05 14.04 -15.25
C SER A 130 0.69 13.10 -16.39
N ARG A 131 0.14 11.94 -16.07
CA ARG A 131 -0.29 11.01 -17.12
C ARG A 131 -1.42 11.57 -17.96
N ARG A 132 -2.37 12.24 -17.35
CA ARG A 132 -3.47 12.88 -18.09
C ARG A 132 -2.94 13.96 -19.03
N GLN A 133 -1.98 14.73 -18.59
CA GLN A 133 -1.37 15.77 -19.41
C GLN A 133 -0.63 15.20 -20.61
N LEU A 134 -0.02 14.04 -20.45
CA LEU A 134 0.66 13.37 -21.56
C LEU A 134 -0.31 12.80 -22.58
N VAL A 135 -1.45 12.30 -22.12
CA VAL A 135 -2.42 11.65 -23.01
C VAL A 135 -3.26 12.67 -23.78
N LEU A 136 -3.70 13.74 -23.14
CA LEU A 136 -4.57 14.73 -23.75
C LEU A 136 -4.00 15.37 -25.03
N PRO A 137 -2.72 15.77 -25.07
CA PRO A 137 -2.16 16.31 -26.30
C PRO A 137 -2.17 15.31 -27.45
N LEU A 138 -1.95 14.04 -27.17
CA LEU A 138 -2.00 13.01 -28.19
C LEU A 138 -3.40 12.85 -28.76
N ILE A 139 -4.40 12.89 -27.92
CA ILE A 139 -5.79 12.80 -28.35
C ILE A 139 -6.16 13.99 -29.24
N LYS A 140 -5.74 15.18 -28.86
CA LYS A 140 -6.00 16.37 -29.66
C LYS A 140 -5.36 16.30 -31.05
N LYS A 141 -4.16 15.73 -31.14
CA LYS A 141 -3.48 15.60 -32.41
C LYS A 141 -4.16 14.64 -33.36
N THR A 142 -4.80 13.62 -32.80
CA THR A 142 -5.50 12.65 -33.64
C THR A 142 -6.90 13.06 -34.02
N ALA A 143 -7.41 14.03 -33.33
CA ALA A 143 -8.73 14.57 -33.68
C ALA A 143 -8.61 15.61 -34.75
#